data_25f3a9e5e54d0072db243c37494fe88b
#
_entry.id   25f3a9e5e54d0072db243c37494fe88b
#
_cell.length_a   1.000
_cell.length_b   1.000
_cell.length_c   1.000
_cell.angle_alpha   90.00
_cell.angle_beta   90.00
_cell.angle_gamma   90.00
#
_symmetry.space_group_name_H-M   'P 1'
#
loop_
_entity.id
_entity.type
_entity.pdbx_description
1 polymer ?
#
loop_
_entity_poly.entity_id
_entity_poly.type
_entity_poly.pdbx_seq_one_letter_code
_entity_poly.pdbx_strand_id
1 'polypeptide(L)'
;MRFPMLFLFVIITLHSTGQDVTSEIKSQWLNLKSEIQNRSKVVDALTNAVLKSKVDKKKVDNLKRVLTDLSGYIDTLNTLDSTSISLTEMKNIKLILAIQGLLIEIENHPTLKSTQKFANLQGQLEGCENRIAQSVNSYNDICYKYKRADLIFHRTNQKESTEIKF
;
A
#
# COMPACT_ATOMS: atom_id res chain seq x y z
N MET A 1 11.01 -57.87 45.63
CA MET A 1 11.67 -56.77 44.90
C MET A 1 10.63 -56.08 44.06
N ARG A 2 10.27 -54.84 44.46
CA ARG A 2 9.29 -54.00 43.76
C ARG A 2 10.05 -52.92 43.00
N PHE A 3 10.03 -52.94 41.66
CA PHE A 3 10.58 -51.89 40.84
C PHE A 3 9.60 -50.70 40.77
N PRO A 4 10.04 -49.47 41.08
CA PRO A 4 9.21 -48.29 40.84
C PRO A 4 9.24 -47.94 39.35
N MET A 5 8.06 -47.94 38.75
CA MET A 5 7.82 -47.50 37.37
C MET A 5 7.95 -45.97 37.30
N LEU A 6 9.07 -45.52 36.76
CA LEU A 6 9.36 -44.07 36.57
C LEU A 6 8.51 -43.58 35.41
N PHE A 7 7.43 -42.87 35.68
CA PHE A 7 6.65 -42.13 34.68
C PHE A 7 7.45 -40.89 34.25
N LEU A 8 8.07 -40.98 33.08
CA LEU A 8 8.73 -39.86 32.45
C LEU A 8 7.63 -38.94 31.84
N PHE A 9 7.27 -37.87 32.55
CA PHE A 9 6.41 -36.82 32.02
C PHE A 9 7.23 -36.03 31.01
N VAL A 10 7.05 -36.30 29.70
CA VAL A 10 7.52 -35.44 28.63
C VAL A 10 6.62 -34.21 28.62
N ILE A 11 7.06 -33.12 29.26
CA ILE A 11 6.44 -31.82 29.10
C ILE A 11 6.76 -31.33 27.70
N ILE A 12 5.84 -31.56 26.76
CA ILE A 12 5.85 -30.88 25.46
C ILE A 12 5.49 -29.42 25.73
N THR A 13 6.49 -28.59 25.95
CA THR A 13 6.31 -27.14 25.90
C THR A 13 5.95 -26.79 24.45
N LEU A 14 4.64 -26.61 24.21
CA LEU A 14 4.16 -25.92 23.01
C LEU A 14 4.70 -24.50 23.08
N HIS A 15 5.91 -24.31 22.56
CA HIS A 15 6.34 -22.98 22.18
C HIS A 15 5.36 -22.54 21.08
N SER A 16 4.38 -21.72 21.42
CA SER A 16 3.72 -20.87 20.47
C SER A 16 4.81 -19.88 20.01
N THR A 17 5.61 -20.32 19.07
CA THR A 17 6.48 -19.46 18.29
C THR A 17 5.53 -18.52 17.53
N GLY A 18 5.30 -17.33 18.09
CA GLY A 18 4.93 -16.20 17.27
C GLY A 18 6.02 -16.20 16.17
N GLN A 19 5.67 -16.70 14.97
CA GLN A 19 6.64 -16.82 13.89
C GLN A 19 7.16 -15.44 13.62
N ASP A 20 8.39 -15.19 14.02
CA ASP A 20 9.05 -13.91 13.79
C ASP A 20 9.05 -13.65 12.28
N VAL A 21 8.68 -12.44 11.89
CA VAL A 21 8.60 -12.09 10.47
C VAL A 21 9.98 -12.24 9.88
N THR A 22 10.13 -13.11 8.87
CA THR A 22 11.44 -13.40 8.29
C THR A 22 12.08 -12.15 7.70
N SER A 23 13.40 -12.10 7.66
CA SER A 23 14.14 -11.00 7.04
C SER A 23 13.75 -10.78 5.57
N GLU A 24 13.38 -11.85 4.86
CA GLU A 24 12.95 -11.82 3.47
C GLU A 24 11.59 -11.13 3.32
N ILE A 25 10.62 -11.42 4.18
CA ILE A 25 9.33 -10.71 4.21
C ILE A 25 9.54 -9.23 4.52
N LYS A 26 10.37 -8.91 5.53
CA LYS A 26 10.69 -7.52 5.88
C LYS A 26 11.33 -6.77 4.72
N SER A 27 12.25 -7.40 3.99
CA SER A 27 12.91 -6.81 2.82
C SER A 27 11.91 -6.49 1.71
N GLN A 28 11.02 -7.43 1.36
CA GLN A 28 10.00 -7.20 0.33
C GLN A 28 8.95 -6.17 0.77
N TRP A 29 8.61 -6.14 2.05
CA TRP A 29 7.77 -5.08 2.60
C TRP A 29 8.40 -3.70 2.46
N LEU A 30 9.70 -3.55 2.72
CA LEU A 30 10.41 -2.28 2.55
C LEU A 30 10.42 -1.82 1.08
N ASN A 31 10.54 -2.75 0.12
CA ASN A 31 10.42 -2.44 -1.30
C ASN A 31 9.01 -1.91 -1.63
N LEU A 32 7.96 -2.61 -1.20
CA LEU A 32 6.58 -2.17 -1.39
C LEU A 32 6.31 -0.81 -0.73
N LYS A 33 6.78 -0.63 0.51
CA LYS A 33 6.70 0.64 1.24
C LYS A 33 7.35 1.78 0.44
N SER A 34 8.53 1.55 -0.12
CA SER A 34 9.25 2.54 -0.94
C SER A 34 8.47 2.94 -2.19
N GLU A 35 7.83 1.98 -2.89
CA GLU A 35 7.03 2.30 -4.07
C GLU A 35 5.75 3.08 -3.72
N ILE A 36 5.11 2.77 -2.59
CA ILE A 36 3.98 3.57 -2.09
C ILE A 36 4.43 5.01 -1.76
N GLN A 37 5.61 5.19 -1.15
CA GLN A 37 6.18 6.51 -0.87
C GLN A 37 6.54 7.27 -2.17
N ASN A 38 7.07 6.59 -3.19
CA ASN A 38 7.37 7.18 -4.49
C ASN A 38 6.09 7.69 -5.17
N ARG A 39 5.00 6.91 -5.16
CA ARG A 39 3.70 7.38 -5.64
C ARG A 39 3.22 8.60 -4.87
N SER A 40 3.39 8.63 -3.55
CA SER A 40 2.98 9.78 -2.72
C SER A 40 3.66 11.09 -3.16
N LYS A 41 4.95 11.04 -3.55
CA LYS A 41 5.67 12.20 -4.10
C LYS A 41 5.08 12.68 -5.44
N VAL A 42 4.71 11.74 -6.32
CA VAL A 42 4.09 12.09 -7.62
C VAL A 42 2.70 12.69 -7.40
N VAL A 43 1.91 12.15 -6.46
CA VAL A 43 0.59 12.68 -6.10
C VAL A 43 0.69 14.06 -5.48
N ASP A 44 1.70 14.33 -4.66
CA ASP A 44 1.95 15.69 -4.13
C ASP A 44 2.26 16.66 -5.27
N ALA A 45 3.15 16.28 -6.20
CA ALA A 45 3.47 17.10 -7.37
C ALA A 45 2.25 17.35 -8.27
N LEU A 46 1.38 16.34 -8.47
CA LEU A 46 0.11 16.47 -9.18
C LEU A 46 -0.82 17.47 -8.47
N THR A 47 -0.98 17.32 -7.16
CA THR A 47 -1.81 18.19 -6.32
C THR A 47 -1.35 19.64 -6.43
N ASN A 48 -0.02 19.87 -6.36
CA ASN A 48 0.56 21.20 -6.50
C ASN A 48 0.42 21.78 -7.93
N ALA A 49 0.41 20.94 -8.96
CA ALA A 49 0.18 21.37 -10.32
C ALA A 49 -1.24 21.91 -10.56
N VAL A 50 -2.24 21.35 -9.87
CA VAL A 50 -3.65 21.74 -10.03
C VAL A 50 -4.09 22.87 -9.12
N LEU A 51 -3.31 23.23 -8.08
CA LEU A 51 -3.68 24.28 -7.11
C LEU A 51 -3.98 25.64 -7.72
N LYS A 52 -3.33 25.98 -8.84
CA LYS A 52 -3.49 27.26 -9.55
C LYS A 52 -4.57 27.20 -10.63
N SER A 53 -5.21 26.05 -10.82
CA SER A 53 -6.26 25.84 -11.81
C SER A 53 -7.65 26.04 -11.17
N LYS A 54 -8.69 26.06 -12.00
CA LYS A 54 -10.09 26.15 -11.55
C LYS A 54 -10.69 24.81 -11.11
N VAL A 55 -9.85 23.82 -10.78
CA VAL A 55 -10.26 22.51 -10.28
C VAL A 55 -10.95 22.65 -8.92
N ASP A 56 -11.94 21.82 -8.66
CA ASP A 56 -12.70 21.83 -7.39
C ASP A 56 -11.75 21.71 -6.19
N LYS A 57 -11.68 22.78 -5.42
CA LYS A 57 -10.83 22.86 -4.22
C LYS A 57 -11.11 21.74 -3.22
N LYS A 58 -12.37 21.30 -3.07
CA LYS A 58 -12.73 20.22 -2.13
C LYS A 58 -12.04 18.90 -2.52
N LYS A 59 -11.94 18.59 -3.81
CA LYS A 59 -11.24 17.39 -4.31
C LYS A 59 -9.74 17.48 -4.05
N VAL A 60 -9.15 18.65 -4.28
CA VAL A 60 -7.72 18.90 -4.01
C VAL A 60 -7.42 18.78 -2.51
N ASP A 61 -8.22 19.39 -1.66
CA ASP A 61 -8.05 19.36 -0.20
C ASP A 61 -8.27 17.93 0.35
N ASN A 62 -9.25 17.18 -0.17
CA ASN A 62 -9.44 15.77 0.17
C ASN A 62 -8.23 14.93 -0.20
N LEU A 63 -7.70 15.09 -1.42
CA LEU A 63 -6.51 14.36 -1.86
C LEU A 63 -5.30 14.66 -0.96
N LYS A 64 -5.06 15.93 -0.63
CA LYS A 64 -3.99 16.31 0.31
C LYS A 64 -4.14 15.65 1.67
N ARG A 65 -5.35 15.66 2.22
CA ARG A 65 -5.63 15.07 3.53
C ARG A 65 -5.35 13.57 3.54
N VAL A 66 -5.84 12.81 2.56
CA VAL A 66 -5.64 11.35 2.51
C VAL A 66 -4.19 10.98 2.16
N LEU A 67 -3.50 11.82 1.37
CA LEU A 67 -2.07 11.67 1.09
C LEU A 67 -1.24 11.83 2.37
N THR A 68 -1.50 12.89 3.13
CA THR A 68 -0.81 13.14 4.42
C THR A 68 -1.07 12.03 5.41
N ASP A 69 -2.32 11.52 5.48
CA ASP A 69 -2.72 10.43 6.37
C ASP A 69 -1.99 9.11 6.04
N LEU A 70 -1.88 8.75 4.75
CA LEU A 70 -1.12 7.56 4.34
C LEU A 70 0.38 7.74 4.56
N SER A 71 0.95 8.86 4.12
CA SER A 71 2.40 9.11 4.21
C SER A 71 2.86 9.13 5.67
N GLY A 72 2.16 9.87 6.54
CA GLY A 72 2.50 9.92 7.96
C GLY A 72 2.39 8.55 8.65
N TYR A 73 1.37 7.75 8.29
CA TYR A 73 1.25 6.40 8.82
C TYR A 73 2.41 5.50 8.37
N ILE A 74 2.70 5.49 7.06
CA ILE A 74 3.78 4.66 6.50
C ILE A 74 5.14 5.03 7.09
N ASP A 75 5.42 6.33 7.27
CA ASP A 75 6.70 6.80 7.82
C ASP A 75 6.92 6.36 9.27
N THR A 76 5.85 6.26 10.05
CA THR A 76 5.88 5.81 11.45
C THR A 76 5.73 4.30 11.64
N LEU A 77 5.46 3.56 10.57
CA LEU A 77 5.22 2.12 10.63
C LEU A 77 6.51 1.34 10.94
N ASN A 78 6.61 0.82 12.17
CA ASN A 78 7.78 0.10 12.68
C ASN A 78 7.53 -1.41 12.85
N THR A 79 6.25 -1.83 12.91
CA THR A 79 5.85 -3.23 13.06
C THR A 79 5.21 -3.73 11.78
N LEU A 80 5.43 -4.99 11.45
CA LEU A 80 4.80 -5.68 10.34
C LEU A 80 3.95 -6.83 10.89
N ASP A 81 2.66 -6.57 10.99
CA ASP A 81 1.64 -7.51 11.45
C ASP A 81 0.35 -7.34 10.62
N SER A 82 -0.64 -8.19 10.85
CA SER A 82 -1.92 -8.16 10.13
C SER A 82 -2.66 -6.83 10.28
N THR A 83 -2.56 -6.19 11.43
CA THR A 83 -3.21 -4.89 11.68
C THR A 83 -2.55 -3.80 10.87
N SER A 84 -1.22 -3.75 10.86
CA SER A 84 -0.46 -2.76 10.10
C SER A 84 -0.65 -2.91 8.58
N ILE A 85 -0.74 -4.15 8.08
CA ILE A 85 -1.07 -4.44 6.69
C ILE A 85 -2.47 -3.92 6.37
N SER A 86 -3.49 -4.33 7.14
CA SER A 86 -4.88 -3.93 6.92
C SER A 86 -5.09 -2.41 6.95
N LEU A 87 -4.43 -1.71 7.88
CA LEU A 87 -4.47 -0.25 7.95
C LEU A 87 -3.80 0.41 6.74
N THR A 88 -2.68 -0.15 6.27
CA THR A 88 -2.00 0.33 5.06
C THR A 88 -2.89 0.16 3.85
N GLU A 89 -3.53 -0.99 3.68
CA GLU A 89 -4.50 -1.27 2.60
C GLU A 89 -5.63 -0.26 2.61
N MET A 90 -6.28 -0.07 3.76
CA MET A 90 -7.41 0.87 3.89
C MET A 90 -7.01 2.30 3.51
N LYS A 91 -5.85 2.77 3.98
CA LYS A 91 -5.36 4.11 3.67
C LYS A 91 -4.96 4.24 2.19
N ASN A 92 -4.37 3.19 1.64
CA ASN A 92 -4.01 3.10 0.23
C ASN A 92 -5.24 3.18 -0.68
N ILE A 93 -6.32 2.48 -0.35
CA ILE A 93 -7.60 2.52 -1.06
C ILE A 93 -8.18 3.95 -1.05
N LYS A 94 -8.18 4.61 0.12
CA LYS A 94 -8.67 5.99 0.24
C LYS A 94 -7.88 6.94 -0.66
N LEU A 95 -6.56 6.77 -0.75
CA LEU A 95 -5.73 7.58 -1.63
C LEU A 95 -6.05 7.32 -3.11
N ILE A 96 -6.19 6.07 -3.53
CA ILE A 96 -6.57 5.69 -4.90
C ILE A 96 -7.90 6.36 -5.29
N LEU A 97 -8.92 6.24 -4.45
CA LEU A 97 -10.23 6.85 -4.71
C LEU A 97 -10.15 8.38 -4.81
N ALA A 98 -9.33 9.02 -3.99
CA ALA A 98 -9.14 10.47 -4.05
C ALA A 98 -8.39 10.91 -5.32
N ILE A 99 -7.39 10.15 -5.76
CA ILE A 99 -6.67 10.37 -7.03
C ILE A 99 -7.68 10.27 -8.20
N GLN A 100 -8.47 9.21 -8.25
CA GLN A 100 -9.48 9.01 -9.29
C GLN A 100 -10.48 10.17 -9.32
N GLY A 101 -10.99 10.58 -8.16
CA GLY A 101 -11.90 11.71 -8.06
C GLY A 101 -11.32 13.03 -8.56
N LEU A 102 -10.00 13.25 -8.38
CA LEU A 102 -9.30 14.40 -8.94
C LEU A 102 -9.10 14.27 -10.46
N LEU A 103 -8.69 13.09 -10.95
CA LEU A 103 -8.48 12.86 -12.37
C LEU A 103 -9.76 13.03 -13.18
N ILE A 104 -10.89 12.50 -12.69
CA ILE A 104 -12.22 12.72 -13.29
C ILE A 104 -12.56 14.22 -13.35
N GLU A 105 -12.24 14.97 -12.32
CA GLU A 105 -12.47 16.42 -12.32
C GLU A 105 -11.60 17.12 -13.37
N ILE A 106 -10.36 16.71 -13.55
CA ILE A 106 -9.42 17.30 -14.52
C ILE A 106 -9.92 17.08 -15.96
N GLU A 107 -10.71 16.04 -16.24
CA GLU A 107 -11.34 15.84 -17.56
C GLU A 107 -12.21 17.04 -17.96
N ASN A 108 -12.80 17.76 -17.01
CA ASN A 108 -13.58 18.96 -17.24
C ASN A 108 -12.72 20.24 -17.43
N HIS A 109 -11.38 20.09 -17.39
CA HIS A 109 -10.41 21.17 -17.52
C HIS A 109 -9.43 20.95 -18.69
N PRO A 110 -9.88 21.03 -19.95
CA PRO A 110 -9.07 20.65 -21.12
C PRO A 110 -7.76 21.44 -21.24
N THR A 111 -7.75 22.70 -20.84
CA THR A 111 -6.53 23.52 -20.84
C THR A 111 -5.46 22.98 -19.88
N LEU A 112 -5.84 22.47 -18.71
CA LEU A 112 -4.94 21.85 -17.76
C LEU A 112 -4.49 20.48 -18.28
N LYS A 113 -5.44 19.67 -18.72
CA LYS A 113 -5.21 18.31 -19.25
C LYS A 113 -4.21 18.30 -20.41
N SER A 114 -4.26 19.31 -21.31
CA SER A 114 -3.36 19.41 -22.45
C SER A 114 -1.94 19.90 -22.11
N THR A 115 -1.66 20.24 -20.85
CA THR A 115 -0.30 20.69 -20.49
C THR A 115 0.68 19.53 -20.45
N GLN A 116 1.90 19.73 -20.99
CA GLN A 116 2.97 18.74 -20.91
C GLN A 116 3.28 18.32 -19.47
N LYS A 117 3.20 19.27 -18.54
CA LYS A 117 3.41 19.00 -17.12
C LYS A 117 2.42 17.98 -16.57
N PHE A 118 1.12 18.13 -16.90
CA PHE A 118 0.09 17.18 -16.46
C PHE A 118 0.29 15.81 -17.08
N ALA A 119 0.52 15.74 -18.40
CA ALA A 119 0.79 14.48 -19.11
C ALA A 119 1.98 13.73 -18.53
N ASN A 120 3.07 14.43 -18.20
CA ASN A 120 4.24 13.83 -17.55
C ASN A 120 3.91 13.27 -16.16
N LEU A 121 3.14 13.99 -15.34
CA LEU A 121 2.73 13.54 -14.00
C LEU A 121 1.80 12.34 -14.07
N GLN A 122 0.90 12.30 -15.04
CA GLN A 122 0.03 11.16 -15.30
C GLN A 122 0.85 9.91 -15.66
N GLY A 123 1.80 10.02 -16.61
CA GLY A 123 2.68 8.90 -16.95
C GLY A 123 3.56 8.43 -15.79
N GLN A 124 4.03 9.36 -14.92
CA GLN A 124 4.74 8.98 -13.71
C GLN A 124 3.84 8.24 -12.72
N LEU A 125 2.58 8.65 -12.57
CA LEU A 125 1.61 7.99 -11.71
C LEU A 125 1.33 6.57 -12.19
N GLU A 126 1.09 6.37 -13.49
CA GLU A 126 0.92 5.04 -14.10
C GLU A 126 2.15 4.15 -13.84
N GLY A 127 3.35 4.70 -14.03
CA GLY A 127 4.60 4.00 -13.71
C GLY A 127 4.72 3.60 -12.25
N CYS A 128 4.27 4.44 -11.32
CA CYS A 128 4.23 4.10 -9.89
C CYS A 128 3.24 2.97 -9.61
N GLU A 129 2.03 3.01 -10.18
CA GLU A 129 1.02 1.96 -9.99
C GLU A 129 1.50 0.60 -10.52
N ASN A 130 2.20 0.58 -11.64
CA ASN A 130 2.80 -0.65 -12.19
C ASN A 130 3.88 -1.22 -11.26
N ARG A 131 4.77 -0.37 -10.71
CA ARG A 131 5.80 -0.82 -9.75
C ARG A 131 5.19 -1.29 -8.43
N ILE A 132 4.17 -0.62 -7.92
CA ILE A 132 3.42 -1.07 -6.75
C ILE A 132 2.81 -2.44 -7.01
N ALA A 133 2.21 -2.67 -8.20
CA ALA A 133 1.65 -3.97 -8.55
C ALA A 133 2.70 -5.08 -8.51
N GLN A 134 3.87 -4.86 -9.10
CA GLN A 134 4.98 -5.81 -9.09
C GLN A 134 5.49 -6.06 -7.67
N SER A 135 5.66 -5.00 -6.87
CA SER A 135 6.11 -5.11 -5.48
C SER A 135 5.11 -5.86 -4.60
N VAL A 136 3.80 -5.65 -4.79
CA VAL A 136 2.75 -6.42 -4.10
C VAL A 136 2.83 -7.90 -4.44
N ASN A 137 2.97 -8.25 -5.72
CA ASN A 137 3.10 -9.64 -6.14
C ASN A 137 4.34 -10.29 -5.49
N SER A 138 5.51 -9.64 -5.60
CA SER A 138 6.75 -10.16 -4.99
C SER A 138 6.65 -10.31 -3.47
N TYR A 139 6.02 -9.36 -2.79
CA TYR A 139 5.78 -9.41 -1.35
C TYR A 139 4.85 -10.57 -0.97
N ASN A 140 3.73 -10.71 -1.68
CA ASN A 140 2.75 -11.76 -1.41
C ASN A 140 3.32 -13.15 -1.70
N ASP A 141 4.11 -13.34 -2.76
CA ASP A 141 4.78 -14.61 -3.08
C ASP A 141 5.68 -15.05 -1.92
N ILE A 142 6.41 -14.13 -1.31
CA ILE A 142 7.24 -14.43 -0.14
C ILE A 142 6.38 -14.73 1.09
N CYS A 143 5.27 -14.03 1.32
CA CYS A 143 4.34 -14.35 2.38
C CYS A 143 3.75 -15.77 2.21
N TYR A 144 3.36 -16.16 0.99
CA TYR A 144 2.90 -17.52 0.69
C TYR A 144 4.00 -18.58 0.94
N LYS A 145 5.23 -18.32 0.47
CA LYS A 145 6.38 -19.21 0.71
C LYS A 145 6.57 -19.52 2.20
N TYR A 146 6.38 -18.53 3.06
CA TYR A 146 6.51 -18.66 4.51
C TYR A 146 5.20 -18.93 5.26
N LYS A 147 4.10 -19.23 4.54
CA LYS A 147 2.76 -19.52 5.09
C LYS A 147 2.22 -18.43 6.00
N ARG A 148 2.53 -17.18 5.68
CA ARG A 148 2.09 -15.98 6.41
C ARG A 148 0.91 -15.33 5.68
N ALA A 149 -0.22 -16.07 5.58
CA ALA A 149 -1.46 -15.57 4.98
C ALA A 149 -2.02 -14.34 5.72
N ASP A 150 -1.68 -14.18 6.99
CA ASP A 150 -2.03 -13.03 7.83
C ASP A 150 -1.34 -11.72 7.42
N LEU A 151 -0.29 -11.80 6.58
CA LEU A 151 0.46 -10.65 6.10
C LEU A 151 0.25 -10.34 4.61
N ILE A 152 -0.63 -11.07 3.92
CA ILE A 152 -0.94 -10.81 2.50
C ILE A 152 -1.47 -9.39 2.33
N PHE A 153 -0.91 -8.66 1.37
CA PHE A 153 -1.37 -7.33 1.00
C PHE A 153 -2.35 -7.42 -0.18
N HIS A 154 -3.59 -6.99 0.06
CA HIS A 154 -4.62 -6.98 -0.98
C HIS A 154 -4.64 -5.60 -1.66
N ARG A 155 -4.34 -5.58 -2.95
CA ARG A 155 -4.78 -4.45 -3.77
C ARG A 155 -6.29 -4.57 -3.92
N THR A 156 -7.01 -3.46 -3.77
CA THR A 156 -8.42 -3.41 -4.18
C THR A 156 -8.54 -4.14 -5.50
N ASN A 157 -9.40 -5.16 -5.55
CA ASN A 157 -9.64 -5.92 -6.76
C ASN A 157 -10.15 -4.94 -7.83
N GLN A 158 -9.25 -4.51 -8.72
CA GLN A 158 -9.61 -3.77 -9.94
C GLN A 158 -10.48 -4.60 -10.89
N LYS A 159 -10.86 -5.84 -10.51
CA LYS A 159 -11.81 -6.66 -11.27
C LYS A 159 -13.23 -6.11 -11.27
N GLU A 160 -13.56 -5.19 -10.36
CA GLU A 160 -14.88 -4.53 -10.32
C GLU A 160 -14.84 -3.04 -10.66
N SER A 161 -13.68 -2.41 -10.73
CA SER A 161 -13.58 -1.07 -11.31
C SER A 161 -13.25 -1.22 -12.78
N THR A 162 -14.21 -0.90 -13.64
CA THR A 162 -14.00 -0.53 -15.05
C THR A 162 -12.56 0.00 -15.22
N GLU A 163 -11.84 -0.56 -16.20
CA GLU A 163 -10.48 -0.19 -16.58
C GLU A 163 -10.18 1.27 -16.24
N ILE A 164 -9.37 1.49 -15.21
CA ILE A 164 -8.85 2.83 -14.92
C ILE A 164 -7.85 3.11 -16.02
N LYS A 165 -8.34 3.68 -17.12
CA LYS A 165 -7.47 4.31 -18.11
C LYS A 165 -7.05 5.63 -17.49
N PHE A 166 -5.82 5.63 -16.99
CA PHE A 166 -5.14 6.86 -16.62
C PHE A 166 -4.85 7.68 -17.86
#